data_b470e927772e39db63dfdc7d388c006d
#
_entry.id   b470e927772e39db63dfdc7d388c006d
#
_cell.length_a   1.000
_cell.length_b   1.000
_cell.length_c   1.000
_cell.angle_alpha   90.00
_cell.angle_beta   90.00
_cell.angle_gamma   90.00
#
_symmetry.space_group_name_H-M   'P 1'
#
loop_
_entity.id
_entity.type
_entity.pdbx_description
1 polymer ?
#
loop_
_entity_poly.entity_id
_entity_poly.type
_entity_poly.pdbx_seq_one_letter_code
_entity_poly.pdbx_strand_id
1 'polypeptide(L)'
;MNFKIILLVLAAIAVLIGVTSAFTVDETQQSIITRFNKVDRVISQPGLHFKVPFIENAVVYPRNLQEWDGDPGQIPTKEKRYIWVDSFARWKIVDPVLFFKTIGINPAQATFRLNEIIDPAVRDLITSNRLIETVRNSNRELDTFEVGLEEAKEDLPPAIKEQAPSTFTVVIGRNRINEMILAEAAPKLKQFGIELVDVKVKRINYVEEVRQSVYGRMIAERKQIAEKFRSEGQGEARKILGDKELDLQRIRSEAYRRAQEIKGQADAEATLLYAGAFGKDPDFYEFVKTMEIYNEAFDKTSTLVLSTESELLKYLKGSNVGN
;
A
#
# COMPACT_ATOMS: atom_id res chain seq x y z
N MET A 1 -47.09 65.48 -47.11
CA MET A 1 -45.92 64.85 -46.38
C MET A 1 -44.70 65.08 -47.24
N ASN A 2 -43.69 65.82 -46.74
CA ASN A 2 -42.57 66.26 -47.58
C ASN A 2 -41.75 65.06 -48.07
N PHE A 3 -41.50 64.96 -49.43
CA PHE A 3 -40.76 63.93 -50.08
C PHE A 3 -39.42 63.63 -49.37
N LYS A 4 -38.76 64.64 -48.81
CA LYS A 4 -37.55 64.54 -48.00
C LYS A 4 -37.72 63.71 -46.71
N ILE A 5 -38.92 63.81 -46.08
CA ILE A 5 -39.20 63.05 -44.83
C ILE A 5 -39.47 61.57 -45.18
N ILE A 6 -40.13 61.28 -46.29
CA ILE A 6 -40.34 59.92 -46.77
C ILE A 6 -38.99 59.24 -47.10
N LEU A 7 -38.12 59.96 -47.79
CA LEU A 7 -36.76 59.43 -48.10
C LEU A 7 -35.92 59.18 -46.90
N LEU A 8 -36.01 60.05 -45.88
CA LEU A 8 -35.29 59.91 -44.63
C LEU A 8 -35.84 58.69 -43.82
N VAL A 9 -37.14 58.48 -43.80
CA VAL A 9 -37.78 57.35 -43.17
C VAL A 9 -37.37 56.04 -43.87
N LEU A 10 -37.38 56.02 -45.21
CA LEU A 10 -36.91 54.87 -46.01
C LEU A 10 -35.44 54.57 -45.79
N ALA A 11 -34.57 55.57 -45.70
CA ALA A 11 -33.17 55.37 -45.38
C ALA A 11 -32.98 54.83 -43.97
N ALA A 12 -33.72 55.33 -42.98
CA ALA A 12 -33.68 54.83 -41.62
C ALA A 12 -34.17 53.32 -41.52
N ILE A 13 -35.21 52.98 -42.25
CA ILE A 13 -35.69 51.56 -42.33
C ILE A 13 -34.62 50.68 -43.01
N ALA A 14 -33.99 51.13 -44.08
CA ALA A 14 -32.95 50.37 -44.76
C ALA A 14 -31.73 50.14 -43.86
N VAL A 15 -31.31 51.14 -43.10
CA VAL A 15 -30.24 51.00 -42.09
C VAL A 15 -30.67 50.02 -41.01
N LEU A 16 -31.87 50.16 -40.51
CA LEU A 16 -32.38 49.23 -39.46
C LEU A 16 -32.40 47.78 -39.97
N ILE A 17 -32.89 47.53 -41.19
CA ILE A 17 -32.87 46.23 -41.84
C ILE A 17 -31.43 45.71 -42.00
N GLY A 18 -30.49 46.57 -42.45
CA GLY A 18 -29.08 46.22 -42.59
C GLY A 18 -28.45 45.77 -41.29
N VAL A 19 -28.67 46.52 -40.23
CA VAL A 19 -28.13 46.20 -38.89
C VAL A 19 -28.74 44.92 -38.33
N THR A 20 -30.03 44.71 -38.47
CA THR A 20 -30.70 43.51 -37.94
C THR A 20 -30.47 42.27 -38.81
N SER A 21 -30.04 42.45 -40.05
CA SER A 21 -29.72 41.37 -41.00
C SER A 21 -28.33 40.79 -40.74
N ALA A 22 -27.38 41.61 -40.25
CA ALA A 22 -26.00 41.20 -40.04
C ALA A 22 -25.85 40.42 -38.71
N PHE A 23 -25.10 39.32 -38.72
CA PHE A 23 -24.65 38.59 -37.54
C PHE A 23 -23.25 38.03 -37.78
N THR A 24 -22.51 37.81 -36.71
CA THR A 24 -21.15 37.26 -36.72
C THR A 24 -21.14 35.83 -36.23
N VAL A 25 -20.33 34.99 -36.88
CA VAL A 25 -20.02 33.63 -36.42
C VAL A 25 -18.54 33.60 -36.07
N ASP A 26 -18.25 33.22 -34.84
CA ASP A 26 -16.88 33.07 -34.33
C ASP A 26 -16.27 31.74 -34.84
N GLU A 27 -14.94 31.62 -34.82
CA GLU A 27 -14.24 30.39 -35.21
C GLU A 27 -14.62 29.19 -34.33
N THR A 28 -14.92 29.45 -33.06
CA THR A 28 -15.38 28.46 -32.09
C THR A 28 -16.82 28.04 -32.22
N GLN A 29 -17.55 28.64 -33.19
CA GLN A 29 -18.99 28.50 -33.39
C GLN A 29 -19.31 28.02 -34.78
N GLN A 30 -20.49 27.47 -34.91
CA GLN A 30 -21.18 27.17 -36.18
C GLN A 30 -22.64 27.58 -36.07
N SER A 31 -23.22 28.00 -37.15
CA SER A 31 -24.58 28.50 -37.11
C SER A 31 -25.45 27.80 -38.17
N ILE A 32 -26.72 27.60 -37.83
CA ILE A 32 -27.74 27.21 -38.79
C ILE A 32 -28.73 28.35 -38.94
N ILE A 33 -29.13 28.60 -40.16
CA ILE A 33 -30.22 29.51 -40.47
C ILE A 33 -31.48 28.71 -40.59
N THR A 34 -32.49 29.08 -39.81
CA THR A 34 -33.80 28.45 -39.84
C THR A 34 -34.84 29.44 -40.38
N ARG A 35 -35.69 28.96 -41.27
CA ARG A 35 -36.85 29.70 -41.81
C ARG A 35 -38.10 28.94 -41.41
N PHE A 36 -39.00 29.56 -40.66
CA PHE A 36 -40.24 28.93 -40.16
C PHE A 36 -39.94 27.56 -39.48
N ASN A 37 -38.93 27.51 -38.65
CA ASN A 37 -38.46 26.32 -37.91
C ASN A 37 -37.92 25.16 -38.79
N LYS A 38 -37.69 25.42 -40.11
CA LYS A 38 -36.99 24.48 -40.99
C LYS A 38 -35.60 24.99 -41.26
N VAL A 39 -34.62 24.09 -41.25
CA VAL A 39 -33.22 24.42 -41.56
C VAL A 39 -33.13 24.77 -43.05
N ASP A 40 -32.65 25.97 -43.34
CA ASP A 40 -32.44 26.46 -44.70
C ASP A 40 -30.98 26.27 -45.13
N ARG A 41 -30.02 26.72 -44.33
CA ARG A 41 -28.58 26.60 -44.61
C ARG A 41 -27.74 26.49 -43.35
N VAL A 42 -26.53 25.93 -43.51
CA VAL A 42 -25.51 25.81 -42.44
C VAL A 42 -24.37 26.77 -42.77
N ILE A 43 -23.90 27.45 -41.74
CA ILE A 43 -22.75 28.36 -41.81
C ILE A 43 -21.69 27.85 -40.86
N SER A 44 -20.59 27.30 -41.41
CA SER A 44 -19.46 26.78 -40.65
C SER A 44 -18.20 27.66 -40.78
N GLN A 45 -18.27 28.68 -41.69
CA GLN A 45 -17.15 29.59 -41.86
C GLN A 45 -17.29 30.78 -40.91
N PRO A 46 -16.23 31.16 -40.19
CA PRO A 46 -16.24 32.35 -39.34
C PRO A 46 -16.31 33.61 -40.18
N GLY A 47 -16.92 34.67 -39.63
CA GLY A 47 -17.03 35.95 -40.29
C GLY A 47 -18.41 36.58 -40.17
N LEU A 48 -18.60 37.65 -41.00
CA LEU A 48 -19.86 38.38 -41.10
C LEU A 48 -20.78 37.70 -42.07
N HIS A 49 -21.97 37.37 -41.61
CA HIS A 49 -23.02 36.73 -42.40
C HIS A 49 -24.33 37.54 -42.34
N PHE A 50 -25.20 37.32 -43.34
CA PHE A 50 -26.44 38.00 -43.42
C PHE A 50 -27.62 37.03 -43.38
N LYS A 51 -28.67 37.43 -42.67
CA LYS A 51 -29.96 36.73 -42.61
C LYS A 51 -31.11 37.68 -42.99
N VAL A 52 -32.21 37.14 -43.45
CA VAL A 52 -33.41 37.93 -43.69
C VAL A 52 -34.10 38.21 -42.36
N PRO A 53 -34.13 39.49 -41.91
CA PRO A 53 -34.74 39.82 -40.62
C PRO A 53 -36.23 39.45 -40.61
N PHE A 54 -36.75 39.07 -39.44
CA PHE A 54 -38.12 38.63 -39.18
C PHE A 54 -38.53 37.26 -39.77
N ILE A 55 -37.85 36.76 -40.80
CA ILE A 55 -38.19 35.48 -41.45
C ILE A 55 -37.17 34.40 -41.09
N GLU A 56 -35.88 34.76 -40.97
CA GLU A 56 -34.78 33.86 -40.68
C GLU A 56 -34.26 34.06 -39.27
N ASN A 57 -34.09 32.95 -38.56
CA ASN A 57 -33.43 32.91 -37.26
C ASN A 57 -32.06 32.21 -37.38
N ALA A 58 -31.00 32.82 -36.87
CA ALA A 58 -29.70 32.22 -36.74
C ALA A 58 -29.62 31.53 -35.36
N VAL A 59 -29.40 30.21 -35.38
CA VAL A 59 -29.14 29.44 -34.19
C VAL A 59 -27.65 29.08 -34.18
N VAL A 60 -26.95 29.47 -33.11
CA VAL A 60 -25.51 29.30 -32.97
C VAL A 60 -25.21 28.12 -32.04
N TYR A 61 -24.34 27.23 -32.48
CA TYR A 61 -23.88 26.10 -31.72
C TYR A 61 -22.35 26.17 -31.51
N PRO A 62 -21.83 25.66 -30.37
CA PRO A 62 -20.39 25.49 -30.18
C PRO A 62 -19.83 24.45 -31.16
N ARG A 63 -18.68 24.76 -31.76
CA ARG A 63 -17.92 23.86 -32.62
C ARG A 63 -16.77 23.22 -31.89
N ASN A 64 -16.32 23.86 -30.81
CA ASN A 64 -15.25 23.37 -29.91
C ASN A 64 -15.74 22.14 -29.14
N LEU A 65 -14.76 21.45 -28.54
CA LEU A 65 -15.03 20.34 -27.64
C LEU A 65 -15.80 20.82 -26.42
N GLN A 66 -16.88 20.09 -26.13
CA GLN A 66 -17.69 20.26 -24.94
C GLN A 66 -17.38 19.13 -23.96
N GLU A 67 -17.46 19.44 -22.68
CA GLU A 67 -17.38 18.43 -21.63
C GLU A 67 -18.76 17.91 -21.26
N TRP A 68 -18.80 16.67 -20.88
CA TRP A 68 -19.92 16.05 -20.21
C TRP A 68 -19.38 15.42 -18.93
N ASP A 69 -19.89 15.81 -17.78
CA ASP A 69 -19.58 15.28 -16.47
C ASP A 69 -20.81 14.48 -16.01
N GLY A 70 -20.65 13.16 -15.93
CA GLY A 70 -21.74 12.27 -15.54
C GLY A 70 -21.99 12.35 -14.03
N ASP A 71 -23.23 12.12 -13.65
CA ASP A 71 -23.57 12.02 -12.24
C ASP A 71 -22.93 10.76 -11.62
N PRO A 72 -22.20 10.88 -10.48
CA PRO A 72 -21.62 9.74 -9.81
C PRO A 72 -22.70 8.69 -9.51
N GLY A 73 -22.54 7.50 -10.05
CA GLY A 73 -23.49 6.40 -9.92
C GLY A 73 -22.93 5.23 -9.09
N GLN A 74 -23.82 4.59 -8.34
CA GLN A 74 -23.51 3.35 -7.65
C GLN A 74 -23.70 2.17 -8.62
N ILE A 75 -22.60 1.42 -8.85
CA ILE A 75 -22.58 0.31 -9.80
C ILE A 75 -22.09 -0.95 -9.09
N PRO A 76 -22.76 -2.11 -9.24
CA PRO A 76 -22.24 -3.39 -8.78
C PRO A 76 -21.13 -3.87 -9.72
N THR A 77 -20.05 -4.39 -9.15
CA THR A 77 -18.98 -5.05 -9.90
C THR A 77 -19.31 -6.52 -10.18
N LYS A 78 -18.51 -7.17 -11.05
CA LYS A 78 -18.59 -8.62 -11.27
C LYS A 78 -18.41 -9.43 -9.97
N GLU A 79 -17.66 -8.90 -9.00
CA GLU A 79 -17.46 -9.49 -7.67
C GLU A 79 -18.64 -9.20 -6.70
N LYS A 80 -19.77 -8.66 -7.19
CA LYS A 80 -20.95 -8.27 -6.41
C LYS A 80 -20.67 -7.24 -5.29
N ARG A 81 -19.71 -6.37 -5.52
CA ARG A 81 -19.41 -5.24 -4.61
C ARG A 81 -19.89 -3.95 -5.25
N TYR A 82 -20.50 -3.11 -4.47
CA TYR A 82 -20.93 -1.80 -4.93
C TYR A 82 -19.79 -0.79 -4.88
N ILE A 83 -19.64 -0.05 -5.98
CA ILE A 83 -18.66 1.03 -6.11
C ILE A 83 -19.35 2.28 -6.62
N TRP A 84 -18.86 3.44 -6.21
CA TRP A 84 -19.17 4.72 -6.82
C TRP A 84 -18.26 4.92 -8.02
N VAL A 85 -18.87 5.17 -9.15
CA VAL A 85 -18.17 5.46 -10.40
C VAL A 85 -18.53 6.85 -10.86
N ASP A 86 -17.52 7.63 -11.15
CA ASP A 86 -17.59 8.97 -11.69
C ASP A 86 -16.93 8.94 -13.06
N SER A 87 -17.63 9.39 -14.09
CA SER A 87 -17.18 9.34 -15.49
C SER A 87 -17.34 10.69 -16.17
N PHE A 88 -16.46 10.98 -17.12
CA PHE A 88 -16.58 12.16 -17.96
C PHE A 88 -16.33 11.80 -19.41
N ALA A 89 -16.86 12.64 -20.30
CA ALA A 89 -16.66 12.50 -21.71
C ALA A 89 -16.42 13.85 -22.39
N ARG A 90 -15.74 13.81 -23.52
CA ARG A 90 -15.59 14.96 -24.39
C ARG A 90 -16.31 14.69 -25.70
N TRP A 91 -17.09 15.64 -26.12
CA TRP A 91 -17.94 15.54 -27.29
C TRP A 91 -17.97 16.84 -28.09
N LYS A 92 -18.40 16.79 -29.32
CA LYS A 92 -18.62 17.97 -30.17
C LYS A 92 -19.80 17.76 -31.11
N ILE A 93 -20.36 18.86 -31.60
CA ILE A 93 -21.44 18.85 -32.57
C ILE A 93 -20.78 18.83 -33.95
N VAL A 94 -20.99 17.76 -34.71
CA VAL A 94 -20.46 17.60 -36.08
C VAL A 94 -21.51 17.90 -37.11
N ASP A 95 -22.75 17.48 -36.87
CA ASP A 95 -23.88 17.78 -37.73
C ASP A 95 -24.90 18.67 -37.01
N PRO A 96 -24.81 20.00 -37.16
CA PRO A 96 -25.71 20.92 -36.50
C PRO A 96 -27.16 20.83 -36.99
N VAL A 97 -27.40 20.30 -38.21
CA VAL A 97 -28.75 20.11 -38.75
C VAL A 97 -29.43 18.94 -38.02
N LEU A 98 -28.71 17.85 -37.90
CA LEU A 98 -29.22 16.67 -37.19
C LEU A 98 -29.41 16.97 -35.71
N PHE A 99 -28.45 17.69 -35.10
CA PHE A 99 -28.53 18.16 -33.73
C PHE A 99 -29.75 19.01 -33.46
N PHE A 100 -30.02 19.98 -34.33
CA PHE A 100 -31.21 20.85 -34.23
C PHE A 100 -32.53 20.04 -34.30
N LYS A 101 -32.62 19.08 -35.23
CA LYS A 101 -33.81 18.26 -35.40
C LYS A 101 -34.08 17.29 -34.24
N THR A 102 -33.06 16.83 -33.58
CA THR A 102 -33.19 15.77 -32.58
C THR A 102 -33.11 16.28 -31.13
N ILE A 103 -32.31 17.32 -30.89
CA ILE A 103 -32.06 17.88 -29.55
C ILE A 103 -32.71 19.27 -29.42
N GLY A 104 -32.67 20.08 -30.49
CA GLY A 104 -33.28 21.41 -30.49
C GLY A 104 -32.28 22.54 -30.45
N ILE A 105 -32.74 23.72 -30.03
CA ILE A 105 -31.98 24.97 -30.07
C ILE A 105 -30.94 25.04 -28.95
N ASN A 106 -31.24 24.48 -27.78
CA ASN A 106 -30.39 24.61 -26.59
C ASN A 106 -29.40 23.46 -26.49
N PRO A 107 -28.09 23.71 -26.63
CA PRO A 107 -27.05 22.66 -26.47
C PRO A 107 -27.05 21.94 -25.10
N ALA A 108 -27.54 22.60 -24.04
CA ALA A 108 -27.61 21.99 -22.71
C ALA A 108 -28.55 20.76 -22.66
N GLN A 109 -29.52 20.67 -23.57
CA GLN A 109 -30.40 19.50 -23.69
C GLN A 109 -29.66 18.23 -24.18
N ALA A 110 -28.47 18.40 -24.76
CA ALA A 110 -27.63 17.27 -25.16
C ALA A 110 -27.18 16.44 -23.96
N THR A 111 -26.97 17.07 -22.79
CA THR A 111 -26.58 16.38 -21.54
C THR A 111 -27.58 15.25 -21.21
N PHE A 112 -28.84 15.46 -21.39
CA PHE A 112 -29.84 14.42 -21.15
C PHE A 112 -29.62 13.19 -22.05
N ARG A 113 -29.37 13.42 -23.37
CA ARG A 113 -29.08 12.32 -24.32
C ARG A 113 -27.75 11.64 -24.06
N LEU A 114 -26.75 12.41 -23.58
CA LEU A 114 -25.46 11.87 -23.20
C LEU A 114 -25.62 10.96 -21.97
N ASN A 115 -26.36 11.39 -20.96
CA ASN A 115 -26.67 10.57 -19.78
C ASN A 115 -27.37 9.27 -20.17
N GLU A 116 -28.42 9.38 -21.04
CA GLU A 116 -29.21 8.24 -21.48
C GLU A 116 -28.40 7.17 -22.23
N ILE A 117 -27.30 7.56 -22.86
CA ILE A 117 -26.47 6.65 -23.69
C ILE A 117 -25.16 6.25 -23.02
N ILE A 118 -24.49 7.19 -22.37
CA ILE A 118 -23.16 6.91 -21.79
C ILE A 118 -23.30 6.16 -20.47
N ASP A 119 -24.23 6.54 -19.57
CA ASP A 119 -24.36 5.90 -18.26
C ASP A 119 -24.67 4.40 -18.34
N PRO A 120 -25.59 3.91 -19.19
CA PRO A 120 -25.78 2.47 -19.37
C PRO A 120 -24.54 1.78 -19.91
N ALA A 121 -23.85 2.36 -20.90
CA ALA A 121 -22.64 1.76 -21.46
C ALA A 121 -21.51 1.64 -20.41
N VAL A 122 -21.33 2.66 -19.57
CA VAL A 122 -20.40 2.62 -18.44
C VAL A 122 -20.81 1.55 -17.45
N ARG A 123 -22.10 1.50 -17.09
CA ARG A 123 -22.63 0.51 -16.14
C ARG A 123 -22.43 -0.93 -16.63
N ASP A 124 -22.78 -1.21 -17.86
CA ASP A 124 -22.72 -2.56 -18.44
C ASP A 124 -21.29 -3.07 -18.50
N LEU A 125 -20.36 -2.24 -18.95
CA LEU A 125 -18.96 -2.62 -19.05
C LEU A 125 -18.27 -2.76 -17.67
N ILE A 126 -18.61 -1.92 -16.70
CA ILE A 126 -18.06 -2.06 -15.34
C ILE A 126 -18.62 -3.30 -14.65
N THR A 127 -19.92 -3.57 -14.79
CA THR A 127 -20.56 -4.75 -14.18
C THR A 127 -20.05 -6.07 -14.79
N SER A 128 -19.73 -6.06 -16.09
CA SER A 128 -19.24 -7.23 -16.81
C SER A 128 -17.77 -7.55 -16.54
N ASN A 129 -16.99 -6.57 -16.06
CA ASN A 129 -15.57 -6.71 -15.84
C ASN A 129 -15.22 -6.74 -14.34
N ARG A 130 -14.02 -7.27 -14.02
CA ARG A 130 -13.53 -7.27 -12.64
C ARG A 130 -13.11 -5.85 -12.25
N LEU A 131 -13.26 -5.51 -10.95
CA LEU A 131 -12.87 -4.19 -10.46
C LEU A 131 -11.40 -3.85 -10.77
N ILE A 132 -10.51 -4.83 -10.69
CA ILE A 132 -9.09 -4.62 -10.98
C ILE A 132 -8.84 -4.15 -12.41
N GLU A 133 -9.64 -4.63 -13.38
CA GLU A 133 -9.56 -4.24 -14.79
C GLU A 133 -9.98 -2.78 -15.00
N THR A 134 -10.93 -2.29 -14.20
CA THR A 134 -11.40 -0.90 -14.29
C THR A 134 -10.46 0.09 -13.62
N VAL A 135 -9.63 -0.39 -12.67
CA VAL A 135 -8.69 0.47 -11.91
C VAL A 135 -7.30 0.44 -12.53
N ARG A 136 -6.77 -0.74 -12.85
CA ARG A 136 -5.40 -0.91 -13.35
C ARG A 136 -5.35 -0.98 -14.87
N ASN A 137 -4.23 -0.54 -15.42
CA ASN A 137 -3.96 -0.60 -16.85
C ASN A 137 -2.87 -1.61 -17.24
N SER A 138 -2.05 -2.02 -16.28
CA SER A 138 -0.92 -2.91 -16.51
C SER A 138 -0.68 -3.80 -15.29
N ASN A 139 0.07 -4.88 -15.50
CA ASN A 139 0.52 -5.80 -14.46
C ASN A 139 1.80 -5.33 -13.74
N ARG A 140 2.10 -4.02 -13.76
CA ARG A 140 3.24 -3.49 -13.02
C ARG A 140 3.12 -3.89 -11.55
N GLU A 141 4.19 -4.46 -11.01
CA GLU A 141 4.31 -4.71 -9.58
C GLU A 141 4.12 -3.39 -8.82
N LEU A 142 3.30 -3.44 -7.79
CA LEU A 142 3.18 -2.30 -6.91
C LEU A 142 4.46 -2.28 -6.07
N ASP A 143 5.19 -1.17 -6.08
CA ASP A 143 6.22 -0.86 -5.09
C ASP A 143 5.55 -0.68 -3.71
N THR A 144 4.78 -1.66 -3.31
CA THR A 144 4.30 -1.73 -1.95
C THR A 144 5.46 -2.28 -1.13
N PHE A 145 5.57 -1.80 0.06
CA PHE A 145 6.39 -2.21 1.19
C PHE A 145 6.33 -3.74 1.47
N GLU A 146 6.31 -4.54 0.42
CA GLU A 146 6.15 -5.99 0.42
C GLU A 146 7.48 -6.75 0.43
N VAL A 147 8.61 -6.03 0.50
CA VAL A 147 9.95 -6.66 0.54
C VAL A 147 10.10 -7.65 1.69
N GLY A 148 9.32 -7.54 2.76
CA GLY A 148 9.27 -8.56 3.82
C GLY A 148 8.13 -9.58 3.68
N LEU A 149 7.23 -9.41 2.70
CA LEU A 149 6.07 -10.31 2.52
C LEU A 149 6.36 -11.45 1.53
N GLU A 150 7.33 -11.30 0.63
CA GLU A 150 7.70 -12.37 -0.30
C GLU A 150 8.44 -13.50 0.41
N GLU A 151 9.36 -13.18 1.32
CA GLU A 151 10.02 -14.17 2.17
C GLU A 151 9.01 -14.86 3.11
N ALA A 152 8.03 -14.11 3.62
CA ALA A 152 6.96 -14.68 4.45
C ALA A 152 5.94 -15.53 3.66
N LYS A 153 5.84 -15.38 2.34
CA LYS A 153 4.97 -16.22 1.50
C LYS A 153 5.49 -17.64 1.31
N GLU A 154 6.80 -17.83 1.35
CA GLU A 154 7.41 -19.16 1.19
C GLU A 154 7.13 -20.07 2.39
N ASP A 155 7.05 -19.51 3.59
CA ASP A 155 6.84 -20.22 4.85
C ASP A 155 5.37 -20.32 5.30
N LEU A 156 4.42 -19.74 4.56
CA LEU A 156 3.00 -19.80 4.90
C LEU A 156 2.42 -21.21 4.67
N PRO A 157 1.61 -21.72 5.61
CA PRO A 157 0.87 -22.97 5.42
C PRO A 157 0.04 -22.95 4.12
N PRO A 158 -0.13 -24.09 3.44
CA PRO A 158 -0.85 -24.19 2.16
C PRO A 158 -2.25 -23.56 2.18
N ALA A 159 -2.96 -23.66 3.31
CA ALA A 159 -4.29 -23.09 3.51
C ALA A 159 -4.31 -21.53 3.47
N ILE A 160 -3.18 -20.89 3.74
CA ILE A 160 -3.05 -19.42 3.70
C ILE A 160 -2.49 -18.97 2.35
N LYS A 161 -1.69 -19.82 1.68
CA LYS A 161 -1.21 -19.58 0.30
C LYS A 161 -2.36 -19.50 -0.71
N GLU A 162 -3.42 -20.27 -0.52
CA GLU A 162 -4.63 -20.20 -1.36
C GLU A 162 -5.47 -18.94 -1.13
N GLN A 163 -5.32 -18.27 0.01
CA GLN A 163 -6.00 -17.02 0.36
C GLN A 163 -5.10 -15.77 0.21
N ALA A 164 -3.82 -15.96 -0.10
CA ALA A 164 -2.98 -14.85 -0.52
C ALA A 164 -3.66 -14.17 -1.72
N PRO A 165 -3.74 -12.81 -1.76
CA PRO A 165 -4.35 -12.15 -2.89
C PRO A 165 -3.61 -12.61 -4.14
N SER A 166 -4.25 -13.52 -4.90
CA SER A 166 -3.76 -13.95 -6.19
C SER A 166 -3.35 -12.67 -6.91
N THR A 167 -2.14 -12.63 -7.42
CA THR A 167 -1.64 -11.55 -8.26
C THR A 167 -2.71 -11.36 -9.34
N PHE A 168 -3.60 -10.37 -9.15
CA PHE A 168 -4.70 -10.14 -10.06
C PHE A 168 -4.11 -9.68 -11.39
N THR A 169 -3.97 -10.63 -12.30
CA THR A 169 -3.49 -10.35 -13.64
C THR A 169 -4.55 -9.53 -14.36
N VAL A 170 -4.14 -8.35 -14.81
CA VAL A 170 -4.94 -7.47 -15.67
C VAL A 170 -4.85 -8.04 -17.09
N VAL A 171 -5.99 -8.38 -17.66
CA VAL A 171 -6.10 -8.94 -19.02
C VAL A 171 -6.53 -7.86 -20.01
N ILE A 172 -7.53 -7.06 -19.65
CA ILE A 172 -8.14 -6.03 -20.50
C ILE A 172 -7.53 -4.66 -20.18
N GLY A 173 -7.61 -4.27 -18.92
CA GLY A 173 -7.11 -2.99 -18.42
C GLY A 173 -8.06 -1.81 -18.69
N ARG A 174 -7.87 -0.77 -17.86
CA ARG A 174 -8.73 0.42 -17.82
C ARG A 174 -8.86 1.14 -19.16
N ASN A 175 -7.76 1.27 -19.90
CA ASN A 175 -7.78 1.98 -21.19
C ASN A 175 -8.66 1.25 -22.20
N ARG A 176 -8.56 -0.07 -22.24
CA ARG A 176 -9.36 -0.88 -23.14
C ARG A 176 -10.85 -0.83 -22.78
N ILE A 177 -11.18 -0.80 -21.48
CA ILE A 177 -12.57 -0.63 -21.03
C ILE A 177 -13.10 0.74 -21.47
N ASN A 178 -12.33 1.82 -21.34
CA ASN A 178 -12.73 3.13 -21.82
C ASN A 178 -12.96 3.15 -23.36
N GLU A 179 -12.11 2.46 -24.14
CA GLU A 179 -12.30 2.30 -25.58
C GLU A 179 -13.57 1.51 -25.91
N MET A 180 -13.87 0.47 -25.14
CA MET A 180 -15.10 -0.31 -25.33
C MET A 180 -16.34 0.51 -25.02
N ILE A 181 -16.33 1.34 -23.95
CA ILE A 181 -17.41 2.28 -23.64
C ILE A 181 -17.62 3.25 -24.81
N LEU A 182 -16.53 3.82 -25.32
CA LEU A 182 -16.57 4.72 -26.48
C LEU A 182 -17.15 4.02 -27.71
N ALA A 183 -16.69 2.80 -28.00
CA ALA A 183 -17.15 2.04 -29.17
C ALA A 183 -18.64 1.69 -29.09
N GLU A 184 -19.17 1.50 -27.90
CA GLU A 184 -20.62 1.23 -27.71
C GLU A 184 -21.47 2.50 -27.76
N ALA A 185 -21.00 3.60 -27.14
CA ALA A 185 -21.78 4.84 -27.03
C ALA A 185 -21.73 5.71 -28.32
N ALA A 186 -20.56 5.78 -29.00
CA ALA A 186 -20.35 6.68 -30.14
C ALA A 186 -21.31 6.43 -31.32
N PRO A 187 -21.61 5.19 -31.73
CA PRO A 187 -22.58 4.96 -32.81
C PRO A 187 -23.99 5.47 -32.49
N LYS A 188 -24.41 5.33 -31.21
CA LYS A 188 -25.71 5.77 -30.73
C LYS A 188 -25.83 7.29 -30.71
N LEU A 189 -24.73 8.02 -30.45
CA LEU A 189 -24.71 9.48 -30.42
C LEU A 189 -24.61 10.13 -31.80
N LYS A 190 -24.09 9.43 -32.82
CA LYS A 190 -24.04 9.91 -34.19
C LYS A 190 -25.41 10.26 -34.74
N GLN A 191 -26.47 9.52 -34.37
CA GLN A 191 -27.85 9.81 -34.81
C GLN A 191 -28.41 11.14 -34.30
N PHE A 192 -27.74 11.75 -33.32
CA PHE A 192 -28.06 13.08 -32.77
C PHE A 192 -27.14 14.18 -33.31
N GLY A 193 -26.26 13.89 -34.26
CA GLY A 193 -25.29 14.84 -34.79
C GLY A 193 -24.10 15.11 -33.85
N ILE A 194 -23.92 14.25 -32.83
CA ILE A 194 -22.87 14.35 -31.81
C ILE A 194 -21.75 13.34 -32.13
N GLU A 195 -20.53 13.82 -32.10
CA GLU A 195 -19.33 12.99 -32.09
C GLU A 195 -18.78 12.91 -30.68
N LEU A 196 -18.73 11.70 -30.14
CA LEU A 196 -18.10 11.39 -28.87
C LEU A 196 -16.61 11.15 -29.14
N VAL A 197 -15.76 11.98 -28.56
CA VAL A 197 -14.30 11.96 -28.80
C VAL A 197 -13.61 10.97 -27.87
N ASP A 198 -13.95 11.03 -26.59
CA ASP A 198 -13.49 10.06 -25.59
C ASP A 198 -14.49 9.97 -24.42
N VAL A 199 -14.40 8.83 -23.74
CA VAL A 199 -15.05 8.59 -22.44
C VAL A 199 -14.01 8.04 -21.50
N LYS A 200 -13.96 8.55 -20.28
CA LYS A 200 -13.04 8.08 -19.26
C LYS A 200 -13.70 7.98 -17.91
N VAL A 201 -13.40 6.92 -17.20
CA VAL A 201 -13.72 6.81 -15.79
C VAL A 201 -12.82 7.76 -15.01
N LYS A 202 -13.37 8.72 -14.31
CA LYS A 202 -12.68 9.77 -13.56
C LYS A 202 -12.20 9.23 -12.23
N ARG A 203 -13.11 8.64 -11.47
CA ARG A 203 -12.87 8.13 -10.12
C ARG A 203 -13.70 6.89 -9.84
N ILE A 204 -13.12 5.97 -9.10
CA ILE A 204 -13.78 4.79 -8.56
C ILE A 204 -13.54 4.76 -7.06
N ASN A 205 -14.62 4.71 -6.28
CA ASN A 205 -14.56 4.58 -4.82
C ASN A 205 -15.45 3.44 -4.36
N TYR A 206 -15.08 2.79 -3.29
CA TYR A 206 -16.02 1.91 -2.60
C TYR A 206 -17.14 2.72 -1.95
N VAL A 207 -18.32 2.12 -1.89
CA VAL A 207 -19.41 2.62 -1.04
C VAL A 207 -18.94 2.58 0.41
N GLU A 208 -19.42 3.51 1.24
CA GLU A 208 -18.92 3.72 2.61
C GLU A 208 -18.92 2.43 3.45
N GLU A 209 -20.00 1.66 3.39
CA GLU A 209 -20.13 0.41 4.13
C GLU A 209 -19.10 -0.64 3.69
N VAL A 210 -18.87 -0.75 2.38
CA VAL A 210 -17.86 -1.64 1.81
C VAL A 210 -16.45 -1.17 2.15
N ARG A 211 -16.21 0.13 2.14
CA ARG A 211 -14.93 0.75 2.47
C ARG A 211 -14.52 0.43 3.91
N GLN A 212 -15.43 0.60 4.87
CA GLN A 212 -15.16 0.28 6.28
C GLN A 212 -14.84 -1.21 6.47
N SER A 213 -15.61 -2.09 5.81
CA SER A 213 -15.35 -3.54 5.86
C SER A 213 -13.99 -3.92 5.27
N VAL A 214 -13.62 -3.34 4.11
CA VAL A 214 -12.32 -3.58 3.48
C VAL A 214 -11.18 -3.06 4.34
N TYR A 215 -11.29 -1.84 4.88
CA TYR A 215 -10.27 -1.29 5.79
C TYR A 215 -10.13 -2.09 7.07
N GLY A 216 -11.25 -2.52 7.66
CA GLY A 216 -11.22 -3.39 8.84
C GLY A 216 -10.45 -4.68 8.58
N ARG A 217 -10.70 -5.33 7.44
CA ARG A 217 -9.96 -6.52 7.02
C ARG A 217 -8.48 -6.25 6.79
N MET A 218 -8.13 -5.18 6.05
CA MET A 218 -6.74 -4.81 5.82
C MET A 218 -5.98 -4.53 7.14
N ILE A 219 -6.63 -3.86 8.09
CA ILE A 219 -6.04 -3.61 9.42
C ILE A 219 -5.82 -4.93 10.15
N ALA A 220 -6.79 -5.85 10.11
CA ALA A 220 -6.67 -7.17 10.73
C ALA A 220 -5.52 -7.99 10.11
N GLU A 221 -5.44 -8.03 8.79
CA GLU A 221 -4.36 -8.69 8.04
C GLU A 221 -2.98 -8.10 8.41
N ARG A 222 -2.86 -6.76 8.45
CA ARG A 222 -1.60 -6.11 8.87
C ARG A 222 -1.22 -6.38 10.32
N LYS A 223 -2.21 -6.40 11.22
CA LYS A 223 -1.95 -6.78 12.62
C LYS A 223 -1.49 -8.23 12.73
N GLN A 224 -2.09 -9.14 12.00
CA GLN A 224 -1.70 -10.55 11.99
C GLN A 224 -0.25 -10.72 11.51
N ILE A 225 0.13 -10.06 10.42
CA ILE A 225 1.50 -10.07 9.90
C ILE A 225 2.48 -9.49 10.94
N ALA A 226 2.16 -8.34 11.51
CA ALA A 226 2.99 -7.70 12.52
C ALA A 226 3.17 -8.59 13.77
N GLU A 227 2.12 -9.29 14.22
CA GLU A 227 2.18 -10.20 15.36
C GLU A 227 3.00 -11.46 15.05
N LYS A 228 2.91 -11.97 13.81
CA LYS A 228 3.76 -13.06 13.35
C LYS A 228 5.25 -12.68 13.47
N PHE A 229 5.67 -11.57 12.86
CA PHE A 229 7.06 -11.13 12.94
C PHE A 229 7.53 -10.82 14.37
N ARG A 230 6.64 -10.27 15.20
CA ARG A 230 6.96 -10.04 16.62
C ARG A 230 7.19 -11.36 17.36
N SER A 231 6.32 -12.35 17.13
CA SER A 231 6.44 -13.67 17.73
C SER A 231 7.70 -14.41 17.26
N GLU A 232 8.00 -14.37 15.98
CA GLU A 232 9.22 -14.94 15.40
C GLU A 232 10.47 -14.28 15.97
N GLY A 233 10.50 -12.94 16.01
CA GLY A 233 11.60 -12.20 16.60
C GLY A 233 11.80 -12.49 18.10
N GLN A 234 10.72 -12.65 18.87
CA GLN A 234 10.81 -13.07 20.27
C GLN A 234 11.30 -14.52 20.40
N GLY A 235 10.86 -15.41 19.50
CA GLY A 235 11.34 -16.79 19.46
C GLY A 235 12.84 -16.87 19.21
N GLU A 236 13.33 -16.15 18.20
CA GLU A 236 14.76 -16.13 17.87
C GLU A 236 15.60 -15.48 18.99
N ALA A 237 15.12 -14.40 19.60
CA ALA A 237 15.77 -13.79 20.75
C ALA A 237 15.92 -14.77 21.93
N ARG A 238 14.86 -15.55 22.24
CA ARG A 238 14.91 -16.58 23.30
C ARG A 238 15.89 -17.69 22.95
N LYS A 239 15.96 -18.10 21.71
CA LYS A 239 16.91 -19.11 21.23
C LYS A 239 18.36 -18.62 21.42
N ILE A 240 18.66 -17.41 20.95
CA ILE A 240 20.00 -16.79 21.13
C ILE A 240 20.36 -16.68 22.62
N LEU A 241 19.41 -16.30 23.48
CA LEU A 241 19.65 -16.24 24.94
C LEU A 241 19.89 -17.62 25.53
N GLY A 242 19.17 -18.64 25.06
CA GLY A 242 19.40 -20.04 25.48
C GLY A 242 20.76 -20.56 25.05
N ASP A 243 21.15 -20.36 23.82
CA ASP A 243 22.45 -20.74 23.27
C ASP A 243 23.60 -20.04 24.03
N LYS A 244 23.45 -18.74 24.29
CA LYS A 244 24.39 -17.98 25.12
C LYS A 244 24.57 -18.59 26.53
N GLU A 245 23.47 -18.94 27.21
CA GLU A 245 23.52 -19.52 28.55
C GLU A 245 24.19 -20.89 28.54
N LEU A 246 23.88 -21.71 27.54
CA LEU A 246 24.51 -23.01 27.35
C LEU A 246 26.01 -22.88 27.12
N ASP A 247 26.45 -21.95 26.26
CA ASP A 247 27.87 -21.68 26.01
C ASP A 247 28.58 -21.16 27.27
N LEU A 248 27.93 -20.27 28.02
CA LEU A 248 28.49 -19.79 29.30
C LEU A 248 28.69 -20.91 30.31
N GLN A 249 27.72 -21.82 30.46
CA GLN A 249 27.82 -22.97 31.32
C GLN A 249 28.94 -23.91 30.87
N ARG A 250 29.07 -24.16 29.57
CA ARG A 250 30.14 -24.98 29.02
C ARG A 250 31.51 -24.38 29.31
N ILE A 251 31.71 -23.09 29.01
CA ILE A 251 32.99 -22.39 29.26
C ILE A 251 33.36 -22.42 30.75
N ARG A 252 32.38 -22.15 31.63
CA ARG A 252 32.59 -22.17 33.07
C ARG A 252 32.97 -23.57 33.57
N SER A 253 32.28 -24.60 33.10
CA SER A 253 32.57 -25.99 33.47
C SER A 253 33.93 -26.45 32.98
N GLU A 254 34.33 -26.10 31.76
CA GLU A 254 35.66 -26.41 31.23
C GLU A 254 36.74 -25.67 31.97
N ALA A 255 36.55 -24.38 32.28
CA ALA A 255 37.50 -23.61 33.07
C ALA A 255 37.67 -24.17 34.49
N TYR A 256 36.55 -24.54 35.15
CA TYR A 256 36.58 -25.17 36.44
C TYR A 256 37.31 -26.53 36.41
N ARG A 257 36.98 -27.40 35.43
CA ARG A 257 37.67 -28.68 35.22
C ARG A 257 39.17 -28.48 35.06
N ARG A 258 39.62 -27.58 34.19
CA ARG A 258 41.04 -27.27 33.99
C ARG A 258 41.72 -26.74 35.26
N ALA A 259 41.02 -25.87 35.99
CA ALA A 259 41.53 -25.37 37.26
C ALA A 259 41.72 -26.48 38.29
N GLN A 260 40.78 -27.43 38.39
CA GLN A 260 40.91 -28.59 39.29
C GLN A 260 41.99 -29.58 38.83
N GLU A 261 42.15 -29.80 37.54
CA GLU A 261 43.24 -30.62 36.99
C GLU A 261 44.60 -30.01 37.32
N ILE A 262 44.78 -28.68 37.10
CA ILE A 262 46.06 -28.01 37.44
C ILE A 262 46.32 -28.04 38.95
N LYS A 263 45.31 -27.78 39.79
CA LYS A 263 45.44 -27.88 41.24
C LYS A 263 45.83 -29.31 41.69
N GLY A 264 45.07 -30.30 41.15
CA GLY A 264 45.33 -31.70 41.46
C GLY A 264 46.76 -32.15 41.07
N GLN A 265 47.20 -31.72 39.87
CA GLN A 265 48.60 -31.98 39.45
C GLN A 265 49.65 -31.32 40.38
N ALA A 266 49.42 -30.03 40.69
CA ALA A 266 50.32 -29.30 41.61
C ALA A 266 50.34 -29.91 43.01
N ASP A 267 49.16 -30.29 43.53
CA ASP A 267 49.09 -30.99 44.85
C ASP A 267 49.74 -32.35 44.80
N ALA A 268 49.61 -33.12 43.75
CA ALA A 268 50.31 -34.40 43.60
C ALA A 268 51.79 -34.22 43.46
N GLU A 269 52.27 -33.24 42.68
CA GLU A 269 53.69 -32.91 42.55
C GLU A 269 54.28 -32.45 43.87
N ALA A 270 53.62 -31.56 44.61
CA ALA A 270 54.03 -31.10 45.94
C ALA A 270 54.09 -32.28 46.90
N THR A 271 53.05 -33.16 46.90
CA THR A 271 53.03 -34.36 47.76
C THR A 271 54.21 -35.29 47.49
N LEU A 272 54.53 -35.57 46.20
CA LEU A 272 55.66 -36.39 45.80
C LEU A 272 56.97 -35.76 46.23
N LEU A 273 57.11 -34.45 46.11
CA LEU A 273 58.30 -33.73 46.50
C LEU A 273 58.54 -33.77 48.05
N TYR A 274 57.43 -33.55 48.78
CA TYR A 274 57.47 -33.71 50.25
C TYR A 274 57.74 -35.16 50.64
N ALA A 275 57.08 -36.14 50.08
CA ALA A 275 57.34 -37.58 50.39
C ALA A 275 58.80 -37.96 50.08
N GLY A 276 59.35 -37.46 48.95
CA GLY A 276 60.78 -37.71 48.61
C GLY A 276 61.75 -37.02 49.51
N ALA A 277 61.41 -35.84 50.02
CA ALA A 277 62.28 -35.11 50.98
C ALA A 277 62.24 -35.72 52.37
N PHE A 278 61.01 -35.96 52.87
CA PHE A 278 60.83 -36.47 54.25
C PHE A 278 61.06 -37.97 54.39
N GLY A 279 60.95 -38.74 53.31
CA GLY A 279 61.31 -40.16 53.31
C GLY A 279 62.81 -40.43 53.46
N LYS A 280 63.68 -39.43 53.41
CA LYS A 280 65.08 -39.57 53.67
C LYS A 280 65.37 -39.73 55.14
N ASP A 281 64.62 -39.11 56.03
CA ASP A 281 64.73 -39.24 57.50
C ASP A 281 63.26 -39.11 58.07
N PRO A 282 62.60 -40.25 58.24
CA PRO A 282 61.20 -40.25 58.72
C PRO A 282 61.09 -39.80 60.18
N ASP A 283 62.10 -40.11 60.98
CA ASP A 283 62.07 -39.76 62.40
C ASP A 283 62.21 -38.25 62.61
N PHE A 284 63.07 -37.61 61.84
CA PHE A 284 63.20 -36.14 61.84
C PHE A 284 61.92 -35.46 61.33
N TYR A 285 61.29 -36.04 60.33
CA TYR A 285 59.98 -35.50 59.82
C TYR A 285 58.88 -35.61 60.88
N GLU A 286 58.79 -36.80 61.54
CA GLU A 286 57.83 -36.99 62.62
C GLU A 286 58.01 -35.97 63.74
N PHE A 287 59.26 -35.70 64.07
CA PHE A 287 59.61 -34.70 65.10
C PHE A 287 59.18 -33.30 64.68
N VAL A 288 59.54 -32.85 63.48
CA VAL A 288 59.20 -31.52 62.96
C VAL A 288 57.70 -31.37 62.89
N LYS A 289 56.98 -32.36 62.30
CA LYS A 289 55.54 -32.31 62.14
C LYS A 289 54.80 -32.34 63.49
N THR A 290 55.33 -33.07 64.47
CA THR A 290 54.74 -33.07 65.82
C THR A 290 54.95 -31.71 66.50
N MET A 291 56.06 -31.03 66.29
CA MET A 291 56.26 -29.67 66.79
C MET A 291 55.34 -28.65 66.10
N GLU A 292 55.11 -28.78 64.81
CA GLU A 292 54.21 -27.96 64.09
C GLU A 292 52.75 -28.13 64.57
N ILE A 293 52.30 -29.38 64.77
CA ILE A 293 51.01 -29.70 65.35
C ILE A 293 50.92 -29.13 66.80
N TYR A 294 51.94 -29.16 67.54
CA TYR A 294 51.95 -28.54 68.90
C TYR A 294 51.69 -27.02 68.80
N ASN A 295 52.29 -26.37 67.83
CA ASN A 295 52.15 -24.94 67.67
C ASN A 295 50.78 -24.56 67.21
N GLU A 296 50.14 -25.36 66.36
CA GLU A 296 48.79 -25.11 65.84
C GLU A 296 47.67 -25.60 66.77
N ALA A 297 47.85 -26.76 67.40
CA ALA A 297 46.80 -27.38 68.23
C ALA A 297 46.69 -26.74 69.62
N PHE A 298 47.76 -26.07 70.14
CA PHE A 298 47.73 -25.43 71.43
C PHE A 298 47.42 -23.93 71.38
N ASP A 299 46.31 -23.60 70.80
CA ASP A 299 45.76 -22.23 70.82
C ASP A 299 45.17 -21.95 72.23
N LYS A 300 45.17 -20.67 72.64
CA LYS A 300 44.65 -20.21 73.91
C LYS A 300 43.18 -20.55 74.20
N THR A 301 42.47 -20.98 73.22
CA THR A 301 41.02 -21.31 73.29
C THR A 301 40.73 -22.79 73.26
N SER A 302 41.77 -23.65 73.07
CA SER A 302 41.58 -25.10 72.92
C SER A 302 41.84 -25.81 74.23
N THR A 303 40.95 -26.74 74.60
CA THR A 303 41.15 -27.65 75.74
C THR A 303 41.41 -29.03 75.20
N LEU A 304 42.60 -29.56 75.38
CA LEU A 304 42.97 -30.92 75.00
C LEU A 304 42.87 -31.85 76.19
N VAL A 305 42.17 -32.96 76.04
CA VAL A 305 42.15 -34.06 77.02
C VAL A 305 42.96 -35.23 76.44
N LEU A 306 44.13 -35.49 76.97
CA LEU A 306 45.01 -36.51 76.45
C LEU A 306 45.32 -37.56 77.53
N SER A 307 45.43 -38.83 77.09
CA SER A 307 45.94 -39.87 77.94
C SER A 307 47.46 -39.66 78.15
N THR A 308 47.98 -40.02 79.32
CA THR A 308 49.44 -39.97 79.65
C THR A 308 50.28 -40.85 78.73
N GLU A 309 49.67 -41.80 78.00
CA GLU A 309 50.33 -42.66 76.98
C GLU A 309 50.14 -42.21 75.57
N SER A 310 49.56 -41.02 75.38
CA SER A 310 49.33 -40.46 74.02
C SER A 310 50.65 -40.25 73.29
N GLU A 311 50.70 -40.72 72.02
CA GLU A 311 51.83 -40.48 71.12
C GLU A 311 52.10 -39.00 70.89
N LEU A 312 51.06 -38.18 71.00
CA LEU A 312 51.14 -36.73 70.87
C LEU A 312 52.08 -36.13 71.90
N LEU A 313 52.30 -36.77 73.07
CA LEU A 313 53.18 -36.32 74.15
C LEU A 313 54.57 -36.90 74.08
N LYS A 314 54.91 -37.71 73.07
CA LYS A 314 56.18 -38.45 72.91
C LYS A 314 57.37 -37.58 73.13
N TYR A 315 57.46 -36.42 72.55
CA TYR A 315 58.60 -35.50 72.65
C TYR A 315 58.56 -34.55 73.84
N LEU A 316 57.43 -34.39 74.50
CA LEU A 316 57.28 -33.57 75.69
C LEU A 316 57.68 -34.35 77.00
N LYS A 317 57.62 -35.65 76.94
CA LYS A 317 57.99 -36.49 78.09
C LYS A 317 59.51 -36.63 78.33
N GLY A 318 60.33 -36.05 77.48
CA GLY A 318 61.77 -36.18 77.53
C GLY A 318 62.23 -37.55 77.05
N SER A 319 63.37 -37.62 76.39
CA SER A 319 63.99 -38.88 76.02
C SER A 319 64.45 -39.58 77.29
N ASN A 320 63.76 -40.63 77.71
CA ASN A 320 64.36 -41.57 78.57
C ASN A 320 65.52 -42.20 77.80
N VAL A 321 66.74 -41.67 78.03
CA VAL A 321 67.95 -42.37 77.66
C VAL A 321 68.01 -43.54 78.62
N GLY A 322 67.38 -44.67 78.19
CA GLY A 322 67.50 -45.94 78.88
C GLY A 322 68.85 -46.56 78.56
N ASN A 323 69.47 -46.93 79.59
CA ASN A 323 70.64 -47.83 79.62
C ASN A 323 70.45 -49.06 78.75
#